data_32120384367b755fa027faa0ad58bb1b
#
_entry.id   32120384367b755fa027faa0ad58bb1b
#
_cell.length_a   1.000
_cell.length_b   1.000
_cell.length_c   1.000
_cell.angle_alpha   90.00
_cell.angle_beta   90.00
_cell.angle_gamma   90.00
#
_symmetry.space_group_name_H-M   'P 1'
#
loop_
_entity.id
_entity.type
_entity.pdbx_description
1 polymer ?
#
loop_
_entity_poly.entity_id
_entity_poly.type
_entity_poly.pdbx_seq_one_letter_code
_entity_poly.pdbx_strand_id
1 'polypeptide(L)'
;HSRGHRYAPENTKNLLEWLEKENRRIVNNSRALELEISKQKQIEELKKFEVNFPKTYFAVNKKEILEKSKNFSKPFITKHNRGGRGLGVKYFQNIYELKRYVNGKNFEDSIDGITLLQEYIDSDPKVITRIEFVKGKFLYAVQVDASDGFELCPADPCNVQDKFCPANSDGNKFMILKDYKNPEIKKYEDLLKSNGIEIAGIEYVKSKDGTHYTYDINTNTNYNSIAERKSNLKGM
;
A
#
# COMPACT_ATOMS: atom_id res chain seq x y z
N HIS A 1 11.79 1.90 13.50
CA HIS A 1 10.80 2.62 12.67
C HIS A 1 11.10 4.11 12.68
N SER A 2 11.82 4.59 11.69
CA SER A 2 12.05 6.02 11.58
C SER A 2 10.98 6.64 10.68
N ARG A 3 10.20 7.58 11.21
CA ARG A 3 9.33 8.44 10.39
C ARG A 3 10.14 9.18 9.31
N GLY A 4 11.46 9.25 9.48
CA GLY A 4 12.39 9.90 8.56
C GLY A 4 12.53 9.26 7.19
N HIS A 5 12.22 7.96 7.01
CA HIS A 5 12.37 7.29 5.72
C HIS A 5 11.47 7.88 4.62
N ARG A 6 10.35 8.53 4.96
CA ARG A 6 9.47 9.19 3.98
C ARG A 6 9.95 10.58 3.60
N TYR A 7 10.59 11.30 4.53
CA TYR A 7 11.04 12.69 4.33
C TYR A 7 12.49 12.77 3.83
N ALA A 8 13.34 11.84 4.29
CA ALA A 8 14.75 11.76 3.94
C ALA A 8 15.14 10.31 3.62
N PRO A 9 14.54 9.68 2.59
CA PRO A 9 14.79 8.27 2.25
C PRO A 9 16.23 8.04 1.83
N GLU A 10 16.89 9.03 1.25
CA GLU A 10 18.29 8.97 0.82
C GLU A 10 19.21 8.69 2.01
N ASN A 11 19.01 9.40 3.13
CA ASN A 11 19.81 9.19 4.35
C ASN A 11 19.61 7.78 4.90
N THR A 12 18.35 7.31 4.92
CA THR A 12 18.03 5.97 5.40
C THR A 12 18.62 4.91 4.45
N LYS A 13 18.54 5.12 3.14
CA LYS A 13 19.14 4.24 2.14
C LYS A 13 20.64 4.12 2.31
N ASN A 14 21.34 5.25 2.41
CA ASN A 14 22.79 5.28 2.60
C ASN A 14 23.23 4.54 3.88
N LEU A 15 22.47 4.69 4.96
CA LEU A 15 22.73 3.95 6.20
C LEU A 15 22.54 2.45 6.01
N LEU A 16 21.47 2.02 5.37
CA LEU A 16 21.21 0.60 5.10
C LEU A 16 22.29 0.00 4.21
N GLU A 17 22.64 0.67 3.11
CA GLU A 17 23.70 0.23 2.20
C GLU A 17 25.08 0.14 2.89
N TRP A 18 25.37 1.08 3.80
CA TRP A 18 26.61 1.01 4.60
C TRP A 18 26.58 -0.20 5.53
N LEU A 19 25.47 -0.44 6.24
CA LEU A 19 25.33 -1.61 7.12
C LEU A 19 25.44 -2.93 6.34
N GLU A 20 24.88 -2.99 5.12
CA GLU A 20 24.99 -4.14 4.22
C GLU A 20 26.45 -4.41 3.83
N LYS A 21 27.20 -3.36 3.47
CA LYS A 21 28.64 -3.46 3.14
C LYS A 21 29.49 -3.95 4.34
N GLU A 22 29.09 -3.55 5.56
CA GLU A 22 29.73 -4.01 6.80
C GLU A 22 29.23 -5.39 7.25
N ASN A 23 28.48 -6.12 6.40
CA ASN A 23 27.91 -7.43 6.71
C ASN A 23 27.06 -7.46 8.01
N ARG A 24 26.41 -6.35 8.34
CA ARG A 24 25.53 -6.29 9.50
C ARG A 24 24.19 -6.92 9.18
N ARG A 25 23.62 -7.67 10.14
CA ARG A 25 22.27 -8.20 10.04
C ARG A 25 21.26 -7.06 10.15
N ILE A 26 20.50 -6.84 9.08
CA ILE A 26 19.43 -5.83 9.02
C ILE A 26 18.11 -6.48 8.59
N VAL A 27 17.00 -5.91 9.02
CA VAL A 27 15.64 -6.27 8.61
C VAL A 27 14.79 -5.00 8.55
N ASN A 28 14.32 -4.61 7.38
CA ASN A 28 14.56 -5.07 6.03
C ASN A 28 15.78 -4.34 5.40
N ASN A 29 16.20 -4.81 4.24
CA ASN A 29 17.37 -4.30 3.51
C ASN A 29 17.07 -2.97 2.74
N SER A 30 18.09 -2.41 2.06
CA SER A 30 17.97 -1.18 1.26
C SER A 30 16.99 -1.34 0.09
N ARG A 31 16.90 -2.54 -0.52
CA ARG A 31 15.95 -2.84 -1.59
C ARG A 31 14.51 -2.79 -1.11
N ALA A 32 14.25 -3.26 0.11
CA ALA A 32 12.93 -3.15 0.73
C ALA A 32 12.51 -1.68 0.89
N LEU A 33 13.45 -0.80 1.31
CA LEU A 33 13.18 0.64 1.39
C LEU A 33 12.82 1.24 0.02
N GLU A 34 13.50 0.81 -1.05
CA GLU A 34 13.18 1.28 -2.40
C GLU A 34 11.74 0.94 -2.82
N LEU A 35 11.25 -0.24 -2.45
CA LEU A 35 9.86 -0.62 -2.69
C LEU A 35 8.89 0.14 -1.78
N GLU A 36 9.25 0.35 -0.51
CA GLU A 36 8.43 1.11 0.44
C GLU A 36 8.12 2.53 -0.03
N ILE A 37 9.11 3.20 -0.63
CA ILE A 37 9.00 4.61 -1.03
C ILE A 37 8.58 4.82 -2.47
N SER A 38 8.34 3.77 -3.26
CA SER A 38 7.96 3.89 -4.67
C SER A 38 6.93 2.86 -5.10
N LYS A 39 5.70 3.30 -5.26
CA LYS A 39 4.62 2.47 -5.81
C LYS A 39 4.87 2.08 -7.27
N GLN A 40 5.63 2.89 -8.01
CA GLN A 40 6.07 2.53 -9.35
C GLN A 40 6.93 1.26 -9.31
N LYS A 41 7.94 1.21 -8.44
CA LYS A 41 8.78 0.02 -8.28
C LYS A 41 7.99 -1.20 -7.78
N GLN A 42 7.00 -0.99 -6.92
CA GLN A 42 6.10 -2.07 -6.49
C GLN A 42 5.36 -2.68 -7.68
N ILE A 43 4.81 -1.85 -8.58
CA ILE A 43 4.09 -2.32 -9.76
C ILE A 43 5.01 -3.05 -10.73
N GLU A 44 6.25 -2.59 -10.91
CA GLU A 44 7.28 -3.29 -11.72
C GLU A 44 7.56 -4.70 -11.17
N GLU A 45 7.69 -4.85 -9.84
CA GLU A 45 7.88 -6.15 -9.21
C GLU A 45 6.61 -7.03 -9.30
N LEU A 46 5.42 -6.47 -9.05
CA LEU A 46 4.16 -7.22 -9.21
C LEU A 46 4.03 -7.77 -10.62
N LYS A 47 4.35 -6.98 -11.64
CA LYS A 47 4.36 -7.41 -13.04
C LYS A 47 5.35 -8.54 -13.30
N LYS A 48 6.56 -8.44 -12.76
CA LYS A 48 7.62 -9.46 -12.92
C LYS A 48 7.21 -10.82 -12.35
N PHE A 49 6.45 -10.82 -11.25
CA PHE A 49 5.96 -12.04 -10.61
C PHE A 49 4.53 -12.41 -11.02
N GLU A 50 4.01 -11.81 -12.11
CA GLU A 50 2.68 -12.09 -12.67
C GLU A 50 1.55 -11.99 -11.62
N VAL A 51 1.67 -11.02 -10.71
CA VAL A 51 0.64 -10.69 -9.73
C VAL A 51 -0.26 -9.61 -10.33
N ASN A 52 -1.57 -9.81 -10.26
CA ASN A 52 -2.52 -8.82 -10.75
C ASN A 52 -2.48 -7.53 -9.92
N PHE A 53 -2.51 -6.41 -10.60
CA PHE A 53 -2.62 -5.07 -10.01
C PHE A 53 -3.58 -4.20 -10.84
N PRO A 54 -4.21 -3.17 -10.25
CA PRO A 54 -5.10 -2.29 -10.99
C PRO A 54 -4.36 -1.58 -12.12
N LYS A 55 -5.01 -1.42 -13.27
CA LYS A 55 -4.45 -0.67 -14.41
C LYS A 55 -3.94 0.68 -13.92
N THR A 56 -2.64 0.95 -14.12
CA THR A 56 -1.96 2.12 -13.55
C THR A 56 -1.12 2.82 -14.59
N TYR A 57 -1.14 4.16 -14.57
CA TYR A 57 -0.28 5.04 -15.35
C TYR A 57 0.47 5.98 -14.39
N PHE A 58 1.70 6.37 -14.77
CA PHE A 58 2.54 7.28 -14.00
C PHE A 58 2.65 8.61 -14.76
N ALA A 59 2.51 9.72 -14.08
CA ALA A 59 2.59 11.06 -14.65
C ALA A 59 3.50 11.95 -13.80
N VAL A 60 4.34 12.75 -14.43
CA VAL A 60 5.33 13.61 -13.77
C VAL A 60 4.93 15.10 -13.77
N ASN A 61 3.79 15.45 -14.36
CA ASN A 61 3.28 16.82 -14.37
C ASN A 61 1.78 16.85 -14.68
N LYS A 62 1.15 18.01 -14.48
CA LYS A 62 -0.29 18.22 -14.72
C LYS A 62 -0.74 17.87 -16.13
N LYS A 63 0.08 18.18 -17.16
CA LYS A 63 -0.24 17.87 -18.55
C LYS A 63 -0.34 16.36 -18.77
N GLU A 64 0.63 15.61 -18.29
CA GLU A 64 0.62 14.14 -18.37
C GLU A 64 -0.51 13.51 -17.56
N ILE A 65 -0.82 14.05 -16.36
CA ILE A 65 -1.97 13.60 -15.57
C ILE A 65 -3.25 13.66 -16.41
N LEU A 66 -3.49 14.80 -17.07
CA LEU A 66 -4.68 14.99 -17.92
C LEU A 66 -4.64 14.12 -19.18
N GLU A 67 -3.48 13.93 -19.77
CA GLU A 67 -3.33 13.10 -20.97
C GLU A 67 -3.60 11.62 -20.64
N LYS A 68 -2.93 11.10 -19.62
CA LYS A 68 -3.02 9.68 -19.22
C LYS A 68 -4.39 9.33 -18.64
N SER A 69 -5.11 10.29 -18.06
CA SER A 69 -6.48 10.06 -17.58
C SER A 69 -7.47 9.68 -18.68
N LYS A 70 -7.20 10.05 -19.95
CA LYS A 70 -8.03 9.68 -21.09
C LYS A 70 -8.08 8.16 -21.36
N ASN A 71 -7.15 7.40 -20.77
CA ASN A 71 -7.11 5.94 -20.88
C ASN A 71 -8.10 5.23 -19.93
N PHE A 72 -8.84 5.98 -19.12
CA PHE A 72 -9.87 5.43 -18.23
C PHE A 72 -11.26 5.78 -18.74
N SER A 73 -12.09 4.74 -18.94
CA SER A 73 -13.51 4.84 -19.25
C SER A 73 -14.41 4.62 -18.02
N LYS A 74 -13.82 4.23 -16.90
CA LYS A 74 -14.45 3.95 -15.60
C LYS A 74 -13.86 4.86 -14.53
N PRO A 75 -14.46 4.95 -13.34
CA PRO A 75 -13.88 5.67 -12.23
C PRO A 75 -12.44 5.24 -11.94
N PHE A 76 -11.63 6.19 -11.51
CA PHE A 76 -10.22 5.97 -11.19
C PHE A 76 -9.80 6.84 -10.00
N ILE A 77 -8.63 6.55 -9.47
CA ILE A 77 -8.03 7.33 -8.39
C ILE A 77 -6.70 7.94 -8.84
N THR A 78 -6.34 9.06 -8.22
CA THR A 78 -4.93 9.48 -8.20
C THR A 78 -4.34 9.15 -6.84
N LYS A 79 -3.05 8.87 -6.79
CA LYS A 79 -2.27 8.74 -5.57
C LYS A 79 -0.82 9.12 -5.80
N HIS A 80 -0.16 9.58 -4.74
CA HIS A 80 1.25 9.92 -4.82
C HIS A 80 2.11 8.66 -4.87
N ASN A 81 3.18 8.65 -5.66
CA ASN A 81 4.13 7.54 -5.72
C ASN A 81 4.75 7.27 -4.34
N ARG A 82 5.11 8.32 -3.62
CA ARG A 82 5.65 8.26 -2.25
C ARG A 82 4.56 8.53 -1.19
N GLY A 83 3.34 8.07 -1.42
CA GLY A 83 2.22 8.19 -0.49
C GLY A 83 2.11 7.00 0.45
N GLY A 84 1.38 7.17 1.55
CA GLY A 84 1.04 6.09 2.47
C GLY A 84 -0.17 6.44 3.34
N ARG A 85 -0.81 5.44 3.94
CA ARG A 85 -2.02 5.57 4.79
C ARG A 85 -3.21 6.25 4.09
N GLY A 86 -3.35 6.08 2.78
CA GLY A 86 -4.40 6.73 2.00
C GLY A 86 -4.20 8.23 1.75
N LEU A 87 -3.17 8.87 2.32
CA LEU A 87 -2.91 10.28 2.10
C LEU A 87 -2.62 10.57 0.63
N GLY A 88 -3.27 11.60 0.08
CA GLY A 88 -3.17 11.99 -1.32
C GLY A 88 -3.96 11.10 -2.29
N VAL A 89 -4.71 10.10 -1.80
CA VAL A 89 -5.63 9.32 -2.64
C VAL A 89 -6.88 10.14 -2.89
N LYS A 90 -7.20 10.36 -4.17
CA LYS A 90 -8.42 11.08 -4.59
C LYS A 90 -9.15 10.28 -5.64
N TYR A 91 -10.45 10.10 -5.44
CA TYR A 91 -11.35 9.41 -6.36
C TYR A 91 -11.96 10.39 -7.37
N PHE A 92 -12.07 9.93 -8.61
CA PHE A 92 -12.68 10.69 -9.72
C PHE A 92 -13.66 9.78 -10.47
N GLN A 93 -14.88 10.26 -10.58
CA GLN A 93 -15.91 9.60 -11.38
C GLN A 93 -15.56 9.66 -12.87
N ASN A 94 -14.93 10.77 -13.30
CA ASN A 94 -14.61 11.04 -14.69
C ASN A 94 -13.47 12.06 -14.83
N ILE A 95 -13.02 12.24 -16.07
CA ILE A 95 -11.92 13.16 -16.41
C ILE A 95 -12.24 14.64 -16.12
N TYR A 96 -13.51 15.05 -16.13
CA TYR A 96 -13.87 16.45 -15.90
C TYR A 96 -13.64 16.84 -14.43
N GLU A 97 -13.92 15.93 -13.51
CA GLU A 97 -13.61 16.12 -12.09
C GLU A 97 -12.11 16.21 -11.85
N LEU A 98 -11.33 15.30 -12.47
CA LEU A 98 -9.87 15.38 -12.40
C LEU A 98 -9.34 16.70 -12.96
N LYS A 99 -9.82 17.14 -14.14
CA LYS A 99 -9.39 18.40 -14.77
C LYS A 99 -9.64 19.59 -13.84
N ARG A 100 -10.79 19.62 -13.17
CA ARG A 100 -11.15 20.66 -12.20
C ARG A 100 -10.21 20.65 -11.01
N TYR A 101 -9.88 19.46 -10.49
CA TYR A 101 -8.93 19.28 -9.39
C TYR A 101 -7.52 19.72 -9.78
N VAL A 102 -6.98 19.20 -10.88
CA VAL A 102 -5.60 19.48 -11.34
C VAL A 102 -5.35 20.96 -11.61
N ASN A 103 -6.37 21.68 -12.14
CA ASN A 103 -6.30 23.12 -12.42
C ASN A 103 -6.72 23.98 -11.21
N GLY A 104 -7.21 23.36 -10.15
CA GLY A 104 -7.68 24.06 -8.95
C GLY A 104 -6.55 24.40 -7.97
N LYS A 105 -6.87 25.23 -6.98
CA LYS A 105 -5.95 25.65 -5.91
C LYS A 105 -5.62 24.52 -4.93
N ASN A 106 -6.46 23.48 -4.87
CA ASN A 106 -6.32 22.35 -3.94
C ASN A 106 -5.55 21.17 -4.56
N PHE A 107 -4.91 21.38 -5.71
CA PHE A 107 -4.05 20.35 -6.30
C PHE A 107 -2.80 20.17 -5.44
N GLU A 108 -2.54 18.92 -5.07
CA GLU A 108 -1.38 18.52 -4.29
C GLU A 108 -0.43 17.72 -5.16
N ASP A 109 0.77 18.24 -5.38
CA ASP A 109 1.82 17.52 -6.08
C ASP A 109 2.41 16.40 -5.18
N SER A 110 2.80 15.30 -5.80
CA SER A 110 3.58 14.28 -5.12
C SER A 110 4.95 14.83 -4.72
N ILE A 111 5.45 14.43 -3.56
CA ILE A 111 6.74 14.90 -3.03
C ILE A 111 7.93 14.54 -3.93
N ASP A 112 7.81 13.50 -4.74
CA ASP A 112 8.81 13.06 -5.74
C ASP A 112 8.41 13.41 -7.17
N GLY A 113 7.37 14.24 -7.34
CA GLY A 113 6.87 14.67 -8.63
C GLY A 113 6.11 13.61 -9.43
N ILE A 114 5.93 12.40 -8.90
CA ILE A 114 5.27 11.30 -9.62
C ILE A 114 3.87 11.07 -9.04
N THR A 115 2.86 11.22 -9.88
CA THR A 115 1.45 10.91 -9.56
C THR A 115 1.02 9.66 -10.32
N LEU A 116 0.43 8.71 -9.60
CA LEU A 116 -0.22 7.55 -10.19
C LEU A 116 -1.67 7.88 -10.53
N LEU A 117 -2.11 7.47 -11.72
CA LEU A 117 -3.51 7.33 -12.07
C LEU A 117 -3.82 5.84 -12.10
N GLN A 118 -4.73 5.40 -11.27
CA GLN A 118 -5.00 3.98 -11.08
C GLN A 118 -6.51 3.69 -11.19
N GLU A 119 -6.85 2.63 -11.88
CA GLU A 119 -8.23 2.14 -11.98
C GLU A 119 -8.80 1.93 -10.57
N TYR A 120 -10.03 2.41 -10.36
CA TYR A 120 -10.77 2.11 -9.15
C TYR A 120 -11.39 0.72 -9.25
N ILE A 121 -11.02 -0.17 -8.34
CA ILE A 121 -11.58 -1.51 -8.27
C ILE A 121 -12.78 -1.48 -7.33
N ASP A 122 -13.96 -1.65 -7.90
CA ASP A 122 -15.21 -1.72 -7.13
C ASP A 122 -15.32 -3.12 -6.49
N SER A 123 -15.28 -3.17 -5.17
CA SER A 123 -15.40 -4.39 -4.37
C SER A 123 -16.72 -4.40 -3.59
N ASP A 124 -17.28 -5.60 -3.43
CA ASP A 124 -18.44 -5.82 -2.60
C ASP A 124 -18.28 -7.16 -1.85
N PRO A 125 -18.17 -7.16 -0.49
CA PRO A 125 -18.15 -5.98 0.38
C PRO A 125 -16.90 -5.09 0.18
N LYS A 126 -16.99 -3.82 0.57
CA LYS A 126 -15.86 -2.88 0.54
C LYS A 126 -14.85 -3.23 1.63
N VAL A 127 -14.00 -4.19 1.34
CA VAL A 127 -12.95 -4.65 2.24
C VAL A 127 -11.60 -4.65 1.55
N ILE A 128 -10.58 -4.35 2.31
CA ILE A 128 -9.18 -4.55 1.95
C ILE A 128 -8.71 -5.80 2.67
N THR A 129 -7.99 -6.66 1.98
CA THR A 129 -7.28 -7.77 2.62
C THR A 129 -5.79 -7.47 2.64
N ARG A 130 -5.22 -7.55 3.82
CA ARG A 130 -3.78 -7.42 4.06
C ARG A 130 -3.22 -8.77 4.49
N ILE A 131 -2.20 -9.23 3.77
CA ILE A 131 -1.49 -10.47 4.04
C ILE A 131 -0.17 -10.11 4.70
N GLU A 132 0.08 -10.67 5.88
CA GLU A 132 1.30 -10.42 6.65
C GLU A 132 2.32 -11.55 6.45
N PHE A 133 3.58 -11.13 6.30
CA PHE A 133 4.72 -12.02 6.06
C PHE A 133 5.82 -11.79 7.10
N VAL A 134 6.40 -12.90 7.58
CA VAL A 134 7.56 -12.91 8.47
C VAL A 134 8.59 -13.89 7.95
N LYS A 135 9.86 -13.48 7.93
CA LYS A 135 10.95 -14.22 7.26
C LYS A 135 10.62 -14.57 5.80
N GLY A 136 9.89 -13.68 5.12
CA GLY A 136 9.42 -13.88 3.75
C GLY A 136 8.38 -14.99 3.58
N LYS A 137 7.76 -15.45 4.67
CA LYS A 137 6.72 -16.50 4.68
C LYS A 137 5.40 -15.95 5.18
N PHE A 138 4.32 -16.45 4.58
CA PHE A 138 2.96 -16.13 5.01
C PHE A 138 2.78 -16.43 6.50
N LEU A 139 2.17 -15.48 7.21
CA LEU A 139 1.84 -15.58 8.62
C LEU A 139 0.32 -15.67 8.84
N TYR A 140 -0.41 -14.64 8.46
CA TYR A 140 -1.88 -14.58 8.49
C TYR A 140 -2.39 -13.48 7.54
N ALA A 141 -3.70 -13.45 7.34
CA ALA A 141 -4.37 -12.37 6.62
C ALA A 141 -5.38 -11.65 7.52
N VAL A 142 -5.50 -10.33 7.31
CA VAL A 142 -6.45 -9.46 8.01
C VAL A 142 -7.36 -8.81 6.99
N GLN A 143 -8.68 -8.87 7.22
CA GLN A 143 -9.63 -8.03 6.52
C GLN A 143 -9.85 -6.73 7.27
N VAL A 144 -9.94 -5.65 6.49
CA VAL A 144 -10.19 -4.30 6.97
C VAL A 144 -11.41 -3.75 6.24
N ASP A 145 -12.40 -3.30 7.00
CA ASP A 145 -13.56 -2.60 6.43
C ASP A 145 -13.12 -1.24 5.87
N ALA A 146 -13.36 -1.03 4.58
CA ALA A 146 -13.02 0.16 3.81
C ALA A 146 -14.25 0.99 3.43
N SER A 147 -15.41 0.73 4.03
CA SER A 147 -16.68 1.41 3.70
C SER A 147 -16.64 2.92 3.97
N ASP A 148 -15.82 3.37 4.93
CA ASP A 148 -15.70 4.79 5.31
C ASP A 148 -14.70 5.59 4.46
N GLY A 149 -14.03 4.97 3.47
CA GLY A 149 -13.11 5.66 2.55
C GLY A 149 -11.70 5.08 2.49
N PHE A 150 -10.78 5.84 1.88
CA PHE A 150 -9.41 5.39 1.56
C PHE A 150 -8.39 5.62 2.68
N GLU A 151 -8.74 6.42 3.70
CA GLU A 151 -7.83 6.72 4.81
C GLU A 151 -7.89 5.59 5.85
N LEU A 152 -7.24 4.48 5.53
CA LEU A 152 -7.17 3.32 6.42
C LEU A 152 -5.77 3.17 7.00
N CYS A 153 -5.72 2.99 8.30
CA CYS A 153 -4.53 2.57 9.00
C CYS A 153 -4.73 1.12 9.50
N PRO A 154 -4.43 0.09 8.68
CA PRO A 154 -4.66 -1.30 9.06
C PRO A 154 -3.84 -1.78 10.25
N ALA A 155 -2.76 -1.06 10.58
CA ALA A 155 -1.73 -1.53 11.49
C ALA A 155 -1.80 -0.97 12.92
N ASP A 156 -2.53 0.14 13.15
CA ASP A 156 -2.58 0.74 14.50
C ASP A 156 -4.02 1.03 14.95
N PRO A 157 -4.38 0.66 16.19
CA PRO A 157 -5.49 1.34 16.85
C PRO A 157 -5.06 2.81 16.97
N CYS A 158 -5.80 3.71 16.32
CA CYS A 158 -5.53 5.14 16.39
C CYS A 158 -5.37 5.58 17.82
N ASN A 159 -4.17 5.95 18.22
CA ASN A 159 -3.97 6.69 19.46
C ASN A 159 -4.66 8.04 19.32
N VAL A 160 -5.48 8.39 20.31
CA VAL A 160 -6.43 9.52 20.38
C VAL A 160 -5.83 10.92 20.07
N GLN A 161 -4.54 11.02 19.75
CA GLN A 161 -3.85 12.28 19.48
C GLN A 161 -3.56 12.57 17.99
N ASP A 162 -3.80 11.63 17.09
CA ASP A 162 -3.69 11.91 15.66
C ASP A 162 -5.05 12.37 15.11
N LYS A 163 -5.13 13.66 14.72
CA LYS A 163 -6.34 14.35 14.22
C LYS A 163 -6.97 13.73 12.94
N PHE A 164 -6.46 12.60 12.47
CA PHE A 164 -6.88 11.94 11.23
C PHE A 164 -7.42 10.51 11.42
N CYS A 165 -7.62 10.08 12.66
CA CYS A 165 -8.34 8.83 12.91
C CYS A 165 -9.78 9.13 13.31
N PRO A 166 -10.80 8.55 12.65
CA PRO A 166 -12.18 8.68 13.09
C PRO A 166 -12.29 8.17 14.54
N ALA A 167 -12.76 9.02 15.44
CA ALA A 167 -12.80 8.79 16.89
C ALA A 167 -13.73 7.65 17.35
N ASN A 168 -14.39 6.92 16.43
CA ASN A 168 -15.42 5.91 16.72
C ASN A 168 -15.19 4.57 15.99
N SER A 169 -13.94 4.14 15.76
CA SER A 169 -13.75 2.78 15.28
C SER A 169 -13.75 1.81 16.47
N ASP A 170 -14.92 1.32 16.83
CA ASP A 170 -15.06 0.09 17.61
C ASP A 170 -14.18 -0.98 16.97
N GLY A 171 -13.42 -1.72 17.80
CA GLY A 171 -12.43 -2.70 17.36
C GLY A 171 -12.94 -3.85 16.45
N ASN A 172 -14.02 -3.66 15.72
CA ASN A 172 -14.64 -4.57 14.76
C ASN A 172 -14.18 -4.36 13.31
N LYS A 173 -13.42 -3.29 13.00
CA LYS A 173 -12.96 -3.04 11.62
C LYS A 173 -11.90 -4.04 11.13
N PHE A 174 -11.26 -4.78 12.03
CA PHE A 174 -10.16 -5.70 11.70
C PHE A 174 -10.54 -7.12 12.07
N MET A 175 -10.50 -8.02 11.11
CA MET A 175 -10.79 -9.43 11.28
C MET A 175 -9.66 -10.29 10.74
N ILE A 176 -9.02 -11.08 11.60
CA ILE A 176 -8.05 -12.10 11.14
C ILE A 176 -8.82 -13.25 10.51
N LEU A 177 -8.42 -13.60 9.30
CA LEU A 177 -9.00 -14.69 8.54
C LEU A 177 -8.36 -16.02 8.97
N LYS A 178 -9.17 -16.88 9.60
CA LYS A 178 -8.75 -18.25 9.94
C LYS A 178 -8.69 -19.10 8.66
N ASP A 179 -7.73 -20.01 8.61
CA ASP A 179 -7.57 -20.97 7.49
C ASP A 179 -7.49 -20.29 6.11
N TYR A 180 -6.93 -19.07 6.06
CA TYR A 180 -6.83 -18.26 4.86
C TYR A 180 -5.99 -18.95 3.79
N LYS A 181 -6.57 -19.08 2.60
CA LYS A 181 -5.91 -19.63 1.40
C LYS A 181 -6.03 -18.63 0.26
N ASN A 182 -4.92 -18.34 -0.39
CA ASN A 182 -4.88 -17.49 -1.56
C ASN A 182 -3.80 -18.02 -2.52
N PRO A 183 -4.11 -18.27 -3.79
CA PRO A 183 -3.16 -18.78 -4.77
C PRO A 183 -1.96 -17.85 -5.00
N GLU A 184 -2.14 -16.55 -4.73
CA GLU A 184 -1.07 -15.56 -4.90
C GLU A 184 0.00 -15.59 -3.79
N ILE A 185 -0.24 -16.28 -2.66
CA ILE A 185 0.72 -16.35 -1.53
C ILE A 185 2.10 -16.80 -2.02
N LYS A 186 2.16 -17.81 -2.86
CA LYS A 186 3.43 -18.32 -3.39
C LYS A 186 4.16 -17.27 -4.23
N LYS A 187 3.46 -16.52 -5.06
CA LYS A 187 4.04 -15.44 -5.86
C LYS A 187 4.55 -14.30 -4.96
N TYR A 188 3.81 -13.95 -3.91
CA TYR A 188 4.27 -12.97 -2.92
C TYR A 188 5.53 -13.43 -2.19
N GLU A 189 5.58 -14.68 -1.74
CA GLU A 189 6.78 -15.22 -1.11
C GLU A 189 8.00 -15.19 -2.04
N ASP A 190 7.82 -15.52 -3.32
CA ASP A 190 8.89 -15.50 -4.32
C ASP A 190 9.34 -14.05 -4.62
N LEU A 191 8.40 -13.09 -4.70
CA LEU A 191 8.69 -11.67 -4.81
C LEU A 191 9.50 -11.17 -3.60
N LEU A 192 9.05 -11.47 -2.39
CA LEU A 192 9.73 -11.07 -1.16
C LEU A 192 11.13 -11.66 -1.09
N LYS A 193 11.28 -12.95 -1.39
CA LYS A 193 12.57 -13.66 -1.41
C LYS A 193 13.52 -13.04 -2.43
N SER A 194 13.05 -12.76 -3.65
CA SER A 194 13.87 -12.15 -4.71
C SER A 194 14.41 -10.77 -4.35
N ASN A 195 13.68 -10.02 -3.51
CA ASN A 195 14.05 -8.69 -3.05
C ASN A 195 14.71 -8.68 -1.66
N GLY A 196 14.93 -9.85 -1.03
CA GLY A 196 15.53 -9.97 0.30
C GLY A 196 14.67 -9.36 1.40
N ILE A 197 13.34 -9.39 1.24
CA ILE A 197 12.38 -8.80 2.17
C ILE A 197 11.92 -9.88 3.14
N GLU A 198 12.11 -9.64 4.43
CA GLU A 198 11.75 -10.61 5.46
C GLU A 198 10.43 -10.26 6.16
N ILE A 199 10.11 -8.99 6.27
CA ILE A 199 8.89 -8.50 6.92
C ILE A 199 8.12 -7.65 5.93
N ALA A 200 6.86 -8.01 5.66
CA ALA A 200 6.00 -7.24 4.77
C ALA A 200 4.52 -7.44 5.09
N GLY A 201 3.73 -6.41 4.79
CA GLY A 201 2.28 -6.50 4.65
C GLY A 201 1.90 -6.18 3.20
N ILE A 202 1.24 -7.11 2.51
CA ILE A 202 0.80 -6.93 1.11
C ILE A 202 -0.71 -6.75 1.09
N GLU A 203 -1.17 -5.68 0.42
CA GLU A 203 -2.58 -5.31 0.40
C GLU A 203 -3.20 -5.52 -0.98
N TYR A 204 -4.38 -6.14 -0.99
CA TYR A 204 -5.17 -6.29 -2.20
C TYR A 204 -6.66 -6.02 -1.96
N VAL A 205 -7.36 -5.69 -3.04
CA VAL A 205 -8.82 -5.68 -3.10
C VAL A 205 -9.30 -6.81 -4.00
N LYS A 206 -10.46 -7.38 -3.68
CA LYS A 206 -11.12 -8.38 -4.49
C LYS A 206 -12.27 -7.73 -5.25
N SER A 207 -12.23 -7.75 -6.58
CA SER A 207 -13.31 -7.25 -7.42
C SER A 207 -14.55 -8.15 -7.33
N LYS A 208 -15.68 -7.67 -7.83
CA LYS A 208 -16.95 -8.41 -7.85
C LYS A 208 -16.88 -9.72 -8.63
N ASP A 209 -16.01 -9.82 -9.63
CA ASP A 209 -15.77 -11.04 -10.40
C ASP A 209 -14.84 -12.05 -9.71
N GLY A 210 -14.33 -11.71 -8.52
CA GLY A 210 -13.46 -12.56 -7.71
C GLY A 210 -11.96 -12.35 -7.95
N THR A 211 -11.57 -11.50 -8.89
CA THR A 211 -10.15 -11.22 -9.18
C THR A 211 -9.51 -10.42 -8.05
N HIS A 212 -8.32 -10.83 -7.62
CA HIS A 212 -7.52 -10.11 -6.63
C HIS A 212 -6.62 -9.10 -7.33
N TYR A 213 -6.64 -7.84 -6.87
CA TYR A 213 -5.79 -6.77 -7.37
C TYR A 213 -4.92 -6.23 -6.24
N THR A 214 -3.63 -6.52 -6.30
CA THR A 214 -2.62 -6.04 -5.35
C THR A 214 -2.28 -4.59 -5.65
N TYR A 215 -2.30 -3.73 -4.64
CA TYR A 215 -2.08 -2.30 -4.85
C TYR A 215 -1.07 -1.66 -3.90
N ASP A 216 -0.60 -2.38 -2.87
CA ASP A 216 0.43 -1.88 -1.95
C ASP A 216 1.27 -3.00 -1.35
N ILE A 217 2.59 -2.75 -1.22
CA ILE A 217 3.57 -3.60 -0.56
C ILE A 217 4.23 -2.76 0.53
N ASN A 218 3.91 -3.03 1.78
CA ASN A 218 4.44 -2.32 2.93
C ASN A 218 5.59 -3.13 3.54
N THR A 219 6.81 -2.64 3.44
CA THR A 219 8.02 -3.29 3.99
C THR A 219 8.47 -2.69 5.31
N ASN A 220 7.78 -1.63 5.75
CA ASN A 220 7.94 -1.00 7.06
C ASN A 220 6.59 -1.04 7.79
N THR A 221 6.11 -2.24 8.03
CA THR A 221 4.78 -2.53 8.55
C THR A 221 4.75 -2.68 10.07
N ASN A 222 3.59 -2.35 10.65
CA ASN A 222 3.25 -2.69 12.03
C ASN A 222 2.15 -3.76 12.00
N TYR A 223 2.20 -4.69 12.94
CA TYR A 223 1.18 -5.71 13.12
C TYR A 223 0.05 -5.20 14.01
N ASN A 224 -1.17 -5.67 13.76
CA ASN A 224 -2.32 -5.28 14.57
C ASN A 224 -2.40 -6.12 15.85
N SER A 225 -1.76 -5.65 16.92
CA SER A 225 -1.68 -6.34 18.21
C SER A 225 -3.04 -6.59 18.88
N ILE A 226 -4.08 -5.82 18.53
CA ILE A 226 -5.44 -6.02 19.04
C ILE A 226 -6.10 -7.19 18.31
N ALA A 227 -6.02 -7.22 16.97
CA ALA A 227 -6.55 -8.31 16.17
C ALA A 227 -5.85 -9.64 16.52
N GLU A 228 -4.53 -9.62 16.71
CA GLU A 228 -3.75 -10.79 17.14
C GLU A 228 -4.21 -11.33 18.49
N ARG A 229 -4.37 -10.46 19.48
CA ARG A 229 -4.88 -10.85 20.83
C ARG A 229 -6.28 -11.43 20.75
N LYS A 230 -7.21 -10.81 20.00
CA LYS A 230 -8.59 -11.32 19.84
C LYS A 230 -8.62 -12.69 19.17
N SER A 231 -7.63 -13.02 18.35
CA SER A 231 -7.54 -14.28 17.61
C SER A 231 -6.67 -15.33 18.32
N ASN A 232 -6.19 -15.05 19.54
CA ASN A 232 -5.24 -15.89 20.31
C ASN A 232 -3.93 -16.19 19.56
N LEU A 233 -3.53 -15.33 18.64
CA LEU A 233 -2.21 -15.39 18.03
C LEU A 233 -1.20 -14.82 19.00
N LYS A 234 -0.07 -15.54 19.19
CA LYS A 234 1.06 -14.97 19.90
C LYS A 234 1.64 -13.85 19.03
N GLY A 235 1.61 -12.62 19.54
CA GLY A 235 2.26 -11.50 18.89
C GLY A 235 3.75 -11.77 18.65
N MET A 236 4.30 -11.11 17.65
CA MET A 236 5.75 -11.17 17.39
C MET A 236 6.53 -10.28 18.32
#